data_e8c4a590b815ffb4b49a745b6f0708bc
#
_entry.id   e8c4a590b815ffb4b49a745b6f0708bc
#
_cell.length_a   1.000
_cell.length_b   1.000
_cell.length_c   1.000
_cell.angle_alpha   90.00
_cell.angle_beta   90.00
_cell.angle_gamma   90.00
#
_symmetry.space_group_name_H-M   'P 1'
#
loop_
_entity.id
_entity.type
_entity.pdbx_description
1 polymer ?
#
loop_
_entity_poly.entity_id
_entity_poly.type
_entity_poly.pdbx_seq_one_letter_code
_entity_poly.pdbx_strand_id
1 'polypeptide(L)'
;AFSTENWKRPKKEINFLFNLLDNFLRNRIEELHKQNIKLKIIGSKNFSERLNKLLISSEKKTLNNKKLQINLALNYGSKTELLNAFKNLQKNKTKINEKNFEKYLQTKDIPDPDLLIRTGNTKRLSNFLLWQLAYSEIFFEKKLWPEFNEKDYCKIIKNFKKIKRNFGKI
;
A
#
# COMPACT_ATOMS: atom_id res chain seq x y z
N ALA A 1 -6.77 -0.94 0.62
CA ALA A 1 -7.46 -0.48 -0.56
C ALA A 1 -8.12 -1.64 -1.31
N PHE A 2 -7.68 -2.04 -2.49
CA PHE A 2 -8.35 -3.08 -3.29
C PHE A 2 -7.33 -4.16 -3.66
N SER A 3 -7.58 -5.42 -3.26
CA SER A 3 -6.67 -6.53 -3.54
C SER A 3 -7.04 -7.27 -4.83
N THR A 4 -6.11 -8.07 -5.36
CA THR A 4 -6.37 -8.94 -6.53
C THR A 4 -7.51 -9.93 -6.28
N GLU A 5 -7.73 -10.36 -5.05
CA GLU A 5 -8.82 -11.27 -4.68
C GLU A 5 -10.18 -10.59 -4.68
N ASN A 6 -10.25 -9.26 -4.56
CA ASN A 6 -11.51 -8.51 -4.51
C ASN A 6 -12.28 -8.49 -5.84
N TRP A 7 -11.65 -8.86 -6.96
CA TRP A 7 -12.35 -9.03 -8.23
C TRP A 7 -13.41 -10.14 -8.22
N LYS A 8 -13.36 -11.04 -7.22
CA LYS A 8 -14.39 -12.09 -7.02
C LYS A 8 -15.65 -11.58 -6.32
N ARG A 9 -15.69 -10.32 -5.87
CA ARG A 9 -16.85 -9.71 -5.24
C ARG A 9 -17.95 -9.41 -6.27
N PRO A 10 -19.21 -9.22 -5.84
CA PRO A 10 -20.29 -8.81 -6.74
C PRO A 10 -19.93 -7.52 -7.49
N LYS A 11 -20.24 -7.47 -8.79
CA LYS A 11 -19.94 -6.31 -9.66
C LYS A 11 -20.46 -4.97 -9.09
N LYS A 12 -21.64 -4.99 -8.45
CA LYS A 12 -22.23 -3.79 -7.82
C LYS A 12 -21.32 -3.23 -6.71
N GLU A 13 -20.74 -4.09 -5.88
CA GLU A 13 -19.82 -3.69 -4.81
C GLU A 13 -18.52 -3.13 -5.39
N ILE A 14 -17.96 -3.79 -6.40
CA ILE A 14 -16.75 -3.33 -7.08
C ILE A 14 -16.96 -1.94 -7.69
N ASN A 15 -18.07 -1.75 -8.40
CA ASN A 15 -18.42 -0.47 -9.01
C ASN A 15 -18.61 0.63 -7.95
N PHE A 16 -19.25 0.31 -6.83
CA PHE A 16 -19.39 1.24 -5.71
C PHE A 16 -18.03 1.68 -5.16
N LEU A 17 -17.12 0.74 -4.92
CA LEU A 17 -15.77 1.02 -4.43
C LEU A 17 -14.97 1.91 -5.40
N PHE A 18 -15.09 1.66 -6.71
CA PHE A 18 -14.39 2.47 -7.71
C PHE A 18 -15.00 3.86 -7.87
N ASN A 19 -16.32 4.00 -7.75
CA ASN A 19 -16.96 5.31 -7.71
C ASN A 19 -16.54 6.10 -6.46
N LEU A 20 -16.45 5.45 -5.32
CA LEU A 20 -15.96 6.07 -4.08
C LEU A 20 -14.51 6.56 -4.24
N LEU A 21 -13.65 5.75 -4.86
CA LEU A 21 -12.26 6.12 -5.15
C LEU A 21 -12.18 7.29 -6.14
N ASP A 22 -12.96 7.25 -7.23
CA ASP A 22 -13.02 8.33 -8.22
C ASP A 22 -13.45 9.66 -7.56
N ASN A 23 -14.49 9.63 -6.75
CA ASN A 23 -14.96 10.80 -6.02
C ASN A 23 -13.93 11.32 -5.02
N PHE A 24 -13.29 10.42 -4.27
CA PHE A 24 -12.23 10.80 -3.33
C PHE A 24 -11.08 11.50 -4.04
N LEU A 25 -10.57 10.93 -5.12
CA LEU A 25 -9.45 11.51 -5.85
C LEU A 25 -9.80 12.87 -6.44
N ARG A 26 -10.98 13.01 -7.07
CA ARG A 26 -11.42 14.31 -7.63
C ARG A 26 -11.52 15.39 -6.58
N ASN A 27 -12.07 15.06 -5.42
CA ASN A 27 -12.37 16.05 -4.39
C ASN A 27 -11.18 16.35 -3.48
N ARG A 28 -10.23 15.41 -3.35
CA ARG A 28 -9.16 15.53 -2.34
C ARG A 28 -7.76 15.70 -2.91
N ILE A 29 -7.55 15.49 -4.20
CA ILE A 29 -6.19 15.58 -4.77
C ILE A 29 -5.58 16.97 -4.66
N GLU A 30 -6.41 18.02 -4.78
CA GLU A 30 -5.97 19.40 -4.61
C GLU A 30 -5.52 19.68 -3.17
N GLU A 31 -6.26 19.16 -2.20
CA GLU A 31 -5.94 19.29 -0.79
C GLU A 31 -4.62 18.57 -0.46
N LEU A 32 -4.45 17.32 -0.94
CA LEU A 32 -3.20 16.59 -0.80
C LEU A 32 -2.01 17.36 -1.38
N HIS A 33 -2.20 17.96 -2.56
CA HIS A 33 -1.16 18.74 -3.20
C HIS A 33 -0.82 20.01 -2.38
N LYS A 34 -1.80 20.77 -1.92
CA LYS A 34 -1.60 21.95 -1.05
C LYS A 34 -0.91 21.60 0.27
N GLN A 35 -1.19 20.43 0.83
CA GLN A 35 -0.53 19.94 2.05
C GLN A 35 0.86 19.34 1.80
N ASN A 36 1.37 19.40 0.56
CA ASN A 36 2.65 18.84 0.15
C ASN A 36 2.75 17.31 0.37
N ILE A 37 1.61 16.60 0.18
CA ILE A 37 1.50 15.15 0.30
C ILE A 37 1.63 14.52 -1.09
N LYS A 38 2.56 13.55 -1.25
CA LYS A 38 2.75 12.77 -2.47
C LYS A 38 1.84 11.55 -2.44
N LEU A 39 1.11 11.32 -3.53
CA LEU A 39 0.35 10.09 -3.75
C LEU A 39 1.12 9.17 -4.70
N LYS A 40 1.28 7.90 -4.33
CA LYS A 40 1.81 6.84 -5.19
C LYS A 40 0.85 5.66 -5.20
N ILE A 41 0.59 5.11 -6.38
CA ILE A 41 -0.27 3.93 -6.54
C ILE A 41 0.63 2.71 -6.74
N ILE A 42 0.45 1.69 -5.91
CA ILE A 42 1.06 0.37 -6.07
C ILE A 42 -0.01 -0.66 -6.42
N GLY A 43 0.34 -1.61 -7.27
CA GLY A 43 -0.57 -2.62 -7.81
C GLY A 43 -0.73 -2.50 -9.32
N SER A 44 -1.59 -3.32 -9.89
CA SER A 44 -1.85 -3.33 -11.33
C SER A 44 -2.90 -2.28 -11.70
N LYS A 45 -2.57 -1.43 -12.67
CA LYS A 45 -3.48 -0.39 -13.18
C LYS A 45 -4.44 -0.95 -14.27
N ASN A 46 -4.98 -2.13 -14.02
CA ASN A 46 -5.94 -2.76 -14.93
C ASN A 46 -7.39 -2.41 -14.54
N PHE A 47 -7.74 -1.13 -14.72
CA PHE A 47 -9.06 -0.56 -14.44
C PHE A 47 -9.66 0.02 -15.74
N SER A 48 -10.83 0.66 -15.62
CA SER A 48 -11.37 1.44 -16.74
C SER A 48 -10.41 2.55 -17.17
N GLU A 49 -10.44 2.92 -18.45
CA GLU A 49 -9.60 3.99 -18.98
C GLU A 49 -9.75 5.30 -18.20
N ARG A 50 -10.99 5.65 -17.86
CA ARG A 50 -11.33 6.82 -17.06
C ARG A 50 -10.60 6.81 -15.70
N LEU A 51 -10.69 5.69 -14.96
CA LEU A 51 -10.07 5.57 -13.64
C LEU A 51 -8.54 5.57 -13.76
N ASN A 52 -7.98 4.88 -14.75
CA ASN A 52 -6.52 4.88 -14.98
C ASN A 52 -6.00 6.30 -15.28
N LYS A 53 -6.68 7.09 -16.12
CA LYS A 53 -6.32 8.48 -16.39
C LYS A 53 -6.34 9.32 -15.11
N LEU A 54 -7.35 9.13 -14.25
CA LEU A 54 -7.47 9.85 -12.98
C LEU A 54 -6.34 9.47 -12.01
N LEU A 55 -6.02 8.19 -11.88
CA LEU A 55 -4.91 7.71 -11.03
C LEU A 55 -3.58 8.31 -11.49
N ILE A 56 -3.28 8.24 -12.79
CA ILE A 56 -2.04 8.77 -13.37
C ILE A 56 -1.95 10.29 -13.19
N SER A 57 -3.03 11.03 -13.44
CA SER A 57 -3.03 12.49 -13.26
C SER A 57 -2.85 12.89 -11.79
N SER A 58 -3.44 12.13 -10.85
CA SER A 58 -3.29 12.35 -9.41
C SER A 58 -1.85 12.12 -8.94
N GLU A 59 -1.21 11.03 -9.39
CA GLU A 59 0.22 10.78 -9.11
C GLU A 59 1.09 11.89 -9.68
N LYS A 60 0.87 12.27 -10.95
CA LYS A 60 1.64 13.34 -11.62
C LYS A 60 1.52 14.68 -10.90
N LYS A 61 0.30 15.04 -10.47
CA LYS A 61 0.06 16.30 -9.76
C LYS A 61 0.82 16.40 -8.45
N THR A 62 0.96 15.29 -7.72
CA THR A 62 1.60 15.27 -6.40
C THR A 62 3.05 14.78 -6.43
N LEU A 63 3.61 14.52 -7.62
CA LEU A 63 4.92 13.88 -7.80
C LEU A 63 6.05 14.56 -7.03
N ASN A 64 6.07 15.89 -7.02
CA ASN A 64 7.13 16.70 -6.41
C ASN A 64 6.89 17.02 -4.94
N ASN A 65 5.80 16.54 -4.35
CA ASN A 65 5.49 16.76 -2.95
C ASN A 65 6.43 15.93 -2.05
N LYS A 66 6.83 16.49 -0.88
CA LYS A 66 7.92 15.92 -0.06
C LYS A 66 7.59 15.77 1.42
N LYS A 67 6.47 16.34 1.91
CA LYS A 67 6.16 16.33 3.36
C LYS A 67 5.74 14.96 3.87
N LEU A 68 4.93 14.24 3.09
CA LEU A 68 4.44 12.90 3.39
C LEU A 68 4.21 12.17 2.07
N GLN A 69 4.45 10.87 2.03
CA GLN A 69 4.04 10.03 0.89
C GLN A 69 2.97 9.05 1.34
N ILE A 70 1.84 9.03 0.64
CA ILE A 70 0.78 8.04 0.78
C ILE A 70 0.90 7.04 -0.37
N ASN A 71 1.05 5.75 -0.03
CA ASN A 71 1.06 4.67 -1.01
C ASN A 71 -0.29 3.95 -0.96
N LEU A 72 -1.05 4.04 -2.04
CA LEU A 72 -2.37 3.43 -2.15
C LEU A 72 -2.28 2.12 -2.94
N ALA A 73 -2.46 0.98 -2.25
CA ALA A 73 -2.44 -0.33 -2.87
C ALA A 73 -3.79 -0.62 -3.57
N LEU A 74 -3.80 -0.65 -4.91
CA LEU A 74 -4.97 -0.89 -5.74
C LEU A 74 -4.71 -2.05 -6.70
N ASN A 75 -5.62 -3.03 -6.71
CA ASN A 75 -5.42 -4.27 -7.46
C ASN A 75 -4.04 -4.87 -7.17
N TYR A 76 -3.70 -4.89 -5.88
CA TYR A 76 -2.42 -5.33 -5.37
C TYR A 76 -2.52 -6.72 -4.73
N GLY A 77 -1.51 -7.53 -4.96
CA GLY A 77 -1.31 -8.80 -4.28
C GLY A 77 0.17 -9.12 -4.24
N SER A 78 0.72 -9.35 -3.04
CA SER A 78 2.17 -9.54 -2.85
C SER A 78 2.72 -10.74 -3.64
N LYS A 79 2.00 -11.86 -3.67
CA LYS A 79 2.43 -13.03 -4.46
C LYS A 79 2.62 -12.69 -5.95
N THR A 80 1.70 -11.92 -6.52
CA THR A 80 1.78 -11.46 -7.90
C THR A 80 2.94 -10.49 -8.10
N GLU A 81 3.16 -9.57 -7.16
CA GLU A 81 4.29 -8.65 -7.18
C GLU A 81 5.62 -9.40 -7.20
N LEU A 82 5.81 -10.35 -6.26
CA LEU A 82 7.03 -11.15 -6.16
C LEU A 82 7.30 -11.95 -7.43
N LEU A 83 6.30 -12.62 -8.00
CA LEU A 83 6.42 -13.34 -9.25
C LEU A 83 6.81 -12.42 -10.42
N ASN A 84 6.22 -11.22 -10.50
CA ASN A 84 6.56 -10.26 -11.54
C ASN A 84 7.97 -9.68 -11.35
N ALA A 85 8.38 -9.41 -10.11
CA ALA A 85 9.74 -8.98 -9.79
C ALA A 85 10.76 -10.05 -10.23
N PHE A 86 10.51 -11.31 -9.92
CA PHE A 86 11.37 -12.43 -10.32
C PHE A 86 11.46 -12.57 -11.86
N LYS A 87 10.32 -12.54 -12.57
CA LYS A 87 10.29 -12.59 -14.04
C LYS A 87 11.11 -11.46 -14.67
N ASN A 88 10.96 -10.23 -14.15
CA ASN A 88 11.70 -9.08 -14.65
C ASN A 88 13.20 -9.18 -14.36
N LEU A 89 13.58 -9.68 -13.20
CA LEU A 89 14.96 -9.93 -12.84
C LEU A 89 15.62 -10.96 -13.79
N GLN A 90 14.92 -12.06 -14.08
CA GLN A 90 15.37 -13.07 -15.06
C GLN A 90 15.48 -12.49 -16.47
N LYS A 91 14.43 -11.77 -16.94
CA LYS A 91 14.41 -11.15 -18.27
C LYS A 91 15.61 -10.23 -18.49
N ASN A 92 15.99 -9.48 -17.48
CA ASN A 92 17.11 -8.54 -17.51
C ASN A 92 18.46 -9.22 -17.17
N LYS A 93 18.51 -10.54 -17.01
CA LYS A 93 19.72 -11.31 -16.66
C LYS A 93 20.45 -10.73 -15.42
N THR A 94 19.71 -10.17 -14.48
CA THR A 94 20.27 -9.53 -13.28
C THR A 94 20.63 -10.62 -12.27
N LYS A 95 21.79 -10.49 -11.60
CA LYS A 95 22.22 -11.40 -10.54
C LYS A 95 21.17 -11.49 -9.43
N ILE A 96 20.78 -12.72 -9.08
CA ILE A 96 19.76 -12.98 -8.04
C ILE A 96 20.39 -12.75 -6.67
N ASN A 97 19.94 -11.70 -5.98
CA ASN A 97 20.17 -11.39 -4.57
C ASN A 97 19.09 -10.41 -4.10
N GLU A 98 18.93 -10.24 -2.78
CA GLU A 98 17.91 -9.37 -2.18
C GLU A 98 17.94 -7.96 -2.75
N LYS A 99 19.08 -7.29 -2.70
CA LYS A 99 19.27 -5.92 -3.19
C LYS A 99 18.83 -5.73 -4.66
N ASN A 100 19.12 -6.69 -5.51
CA ASN A 100 18.71 -6.61 -6.91
C ASN A 100 17.24 -6.97 -7.10
N PHE A 101 16.72 -7.91 -6.32
CA PHE A 101 15.31 -8.28 -6.35
C PHE A 101 14.40 -7.12 -5.95
N GLU A 102 14.76 -6.41 -4.89
CA GLU A 102 14.02 -5.25 -4.40
C GLU A 102 13.87 -4.13 -5.43
N LYS A 103 14.84 -3.96 -6.33
CA LYS A 103 14.74 -2.99 -7.43
C LYS A 103 13.60 -3.26 -8.40
N TYR A 104 13.07 -4.48 -8.42
CA TYR A 104 11.94 -4.88 -9.27
C TYR A 104 10.60 -4.91 -8.53
N LEU A 105 10.59 -4.67 -7.20
CA LEU A 105 9.36 -4.50 -6.45
C LEU A 105 8.71 -3.14 -6.79
N GLN A 106 7.42 -3.07 -6.67
CA GLN A 106 6.68 -1.80 -6.86
C GLN A 106 6.99 -0.78 -5.75
N THR A 107 7.52 -1.27 -4.65
CA THR A 107 7.95 -0.49 -3.48
C THR A 107 9.42 -0.12 -3.48
N LYS A 108 10.17 -0.36 -4.56
CA LYS A 108 11.64 -0.20 -4.67
C LYS A 108 12.19 1.13 -4.14
N ASP A 109 11.39 2.21 -4.21
CA ASP A 109 11.78 3.56 -3.76
C ASP A 109 11.04 3.97 -2.47
N ILE A 110 10.49 3.01 -1.76
CA ILE A 110 9.72 3.20 -0.53
C ILE A 110 10.41 2.39 0.56
N PRO A 111 10.72 2.98 1.72
CA PRO A 111 11.26 2.22 2.85
C PRO A 111 10.26 1.15 3.30
N ASP A 112 10.77 0.03 3.79
CA ASP A 112 9.94 -1.00 4.39
C ASP A 112 9.16 -0.44 5.59
N PRO A 113 7.91 -0.88 5.80
CA PRO A 113 7.11 -0.36 6.91
C PRO A 113 7.64 -0.85 8.25
N ASP A 114 7.78 0.06 9.20
CA ASP A 114 8.13 -0.27 10.58
C ASP A 114 6.96 -0.86 11.35
N LEU A 115 5.74 -0.50 10.97
CA LEU A 115 4.51 -0.83 11.68
C LEU A 115 3.41 -1.23 10.69
N LEU A 116 2.78 -2.37 10.95
CA LEU A 116 1.53 -2.79 10.32
C LEU A 116 0.39 -2.72 11.34
N ILE A 117 -0.68 -1.99 11.00
CA ILE A 117 -1.92 -2.00 11.77
C ILE A 117 -2.98 -2.77 10.95
N ARG A 118 -3.40 -3.91 11.46
CA ARG A 118 -4.42 -4.73 10.83
C ARG A 118 -5.74 -4.61 11.58
N THR A 119 -6.69 -3.88 11.03
CA THR A 119 -8.06 -3.73 11.54
C THR A 119 -8.95 -4.91 11.11
N GLY A 120 -10.13 -5.05 11.71
CA GLY A 120 -11.16 -6.00 11.28
C GLY A 120 -11.10 -7.36 11.97
N ASN A 121 -10.55 -7.46 13.17
CA ASN A 121 -10.52 -8.64 14.02
C ASN A 121 -9.99 -9.91 13.35
N THR A 122 -9.02 -9.76 12.43
CA THR A 122 -8.39 -10.88 11.74
C THR A 122 -6.88 -10.83 11.89
N LYS A 123 -6.27 -12.01 12.09
CA LYS A 123 -4.81 -12.14 12.32
C LYS A 123 -4.14 -12.79 11.11
N ARG A 124 -4.24 -12.14 9.96
CA ARG A 124 -3.62 -12.60 8.71
C ARG A 124 -3.22 -11.42 7.83
N LEU A 125 -2.19 -11.56 7.03
CA LEU A 125 -1.69 -10.52 6.13
C LEU A 125 -2.50 -10.40 4.82
N SER A 126 -3.27 -11.42 4.47
CA SER A 126 -4.13 -11.42 3.28
C SER A 126 -3.41 -11.01 1.99
N ASN A 127 -2.26 -11.61 1.75
CA ASN A 127 -1.44 -11.35 0.55
C ASN A 127 -0.99 -9.88 0.40
N PHE A 128 -0.77 -9.18 1.53
CA PHE A 128 -0.35 -7.78 1.55
C PHE A 128 1.10 -7.64 2.00
N LEU A 129 1.96 -7.03 1.18
CA LEU A 129 3.36 -6.64 1.45
C LEU A 129 4.20 -7.74 2.13
N LEU A 130 4.11 -9.01 1.69
CA LEU A 130 4.75 -10.15 2.37
C LEU A 130 6.27 -10.02 2.49
N TRP A 131 6.94 -9.45 1.48
CA TRP A 131 8.37 -9.19 1.51
C TRP A 131 8.72 -8.05 2.45
N GLN A 132 8.04 -6.95 2.29
CA GLN A 132 8.34 -5.68 2.96
C GLN A 132 8.01 -5.70 4.47
N LEU A 133 7.15 -6.61 4.91
CA LEU A 133 6.74 -6.74 6.32
C LEU A 133 7.64 -7.66 7.15
N ALA A 134 8.77 -8.12 6.60
CA ALA A 134 9.64 -9.11 7.24
C ALA A 134 10.08 -8.71 8.66
N TYR A 135 10.28 -7.42 8.90
CA TYR A 135 10.69 -6.86 10.20
C TYR A 135 9.71 -5.85 10.78
N SER A 136 8.49 -5.79 10.26
CA SER A 136 7.46 -4.88 10.76
C SER A 136 6.86 -5.37 12.08
N GLU A 137 6.62 -4.47 13.00
CA GLU A 137 5.80 -4.74 14.17
C GLU A 137 4.33 -4.82 13.76
N ILE A 138 3.61 -5.87 14.17
CA ILE A 138 2.25 -6.13 13.73
C ILE A 138 1.27 -5.93 14.88
N PHE A 139 0.36 -4.97 14.72
CA PHE A 139 -0.74 -4.71 15.64
C PHE A 139 -2.06 -5.15 15.02
N PHE A 140 -2.71 -6.11 15.67
CA PHE A 140 -4.05 -6.57 15.28
C PHE A 140 -5.10 -5.82 16.08
N GLU A 141 -5.95 -5.05 15.38
CA GLU A 141 -7.04 -4.27 15.99
C GLU A 141 -8.39 -4.94 15.73
N LYS A 142 -9.22 -5.03 16.77
CA LYS A 142 -10.55 -5.66 16.70
C LYS A 142 -11.55 -4.82 15.90
N LYS A 143 -11.44 -3.50 16.00
CA LYS A 143 -12.34 -2.58 15.31
C LYS A 143 -12.31 -2.75 13.81
N LEU A 144 -13.44 -2.58 13.17
CA LEU A 144 -13.52 -2.46 11.72
C LEU A 144 -12.91 -1.13 11.27
N TRP A 145 -12.47 -1.06 10.01
CA TRP A 145 -11.83 0.16 9.49
C TRP A 145 -12.66 1.45 9.67
N PRO A 146 -14.01 1.47 9.46
CA PRO A 146 -14.80 2.67 9.70
C PRO A 146 -14.89 3.11 11.16
N GLU A 147 -14.64 2.21 12.11
CA GLU A 147 -14.70 2.46 13.56
C GLU A 147 -13.34 2.85 14.14
N PHE A 148 -12.27 2.61 13.38
CA PHE A 148 -10.90 2.89 13.78
C PHE A 148 -10.62 4.40 13.67
N ASN A 149 -10.26 5.02 14.77
CA ASN A 149 -10.13 6.47 14.88
C ASN A 149 -8.75 6.91 15.37
N GLU A 150 -8.56 8.23 15.46
CA GLU A 150 -7.29 8.82 15.87
C GLU A 150 -6.83 8.37 17.26
N LYS A 151 -7.74 8.19 18.22
CA LYS A 151 -7.38 7.72 19.58
C LYS A 151 -6.80 6.30 19.54
N ASP A 152 -7.39 5.43 18.72
CA ASP A 152 -6.92 4.06 18.51
C ASP A 152 -5.52 4.08 17.87
N TYR A 153 -5.35 4.88 16.84
CA TYR A 153 -4.06 5.08 16.17
C TYR A 153 -2.99 5.58 17.14
N CYS A 154 -3.27 6.64 17.90
CA CYS A 154 -2.35 7.21 18.87
C CYS A 154 -1.95 6.20 19.96
N LYS A 155 -2.89 5.36 20.42
CA LYS A 155 -2.61 4.27 21.37
C LYS A 155 -1.61 3.27 20.80
N ILE A 156 -1.82 2.84 19.55
CA ILE A 156 -0.90 1.91 18.87
C ILE A 156 0.47 2.54 18.71
N ILE A 157 0.57 3.80 18.26
CA ILE A 157 1.85 4.50 18.13
C ILE A 157 2.58 4.61 19.47
N LYS A 158 1.88 4.92 20.57
CA LYS A 158 2.47 4.96 21.90
C LYS A 158 3.05 3.60 22.31
N ASN A 159 2.36 2.51 22.00
CA ASN A 159 2.82 1.15 22.28
C ASN A 159 4.02 0.78 21.40
N PHE A 160 3.95 1.06 20.10
CA PHE A 160 5.03 0.84 19.15
C PHE A 160 6.33 1.54 19.59
N LYS A 161 6.26 2.78 20.03
CA LYS A 161 7.45 3.53 20.52
C LYS A 161 8.13 2.92 21.74
N LYS A 162 7.48 2.01 22.46
CA LYS A 162 8.05 1.30 23.61
C LYS A 162 8.78 0.02 23.21
N ILE A 163 8.61 -0.44 21.98
CA ILE A 163 9.22 -1.68 21.50
C ILE A 163 10.70 -1.43 21.19
N LYS A 164 11.57 -2.22 21.79
CA LYS A 164 12.99 -2.25 21.43
C LYS A 164 13.14 -3.17 20.21
N ARG A 165 13.50 -2.60 19.07
CA ARG A 165 13.68 -3.34 17.82
C ARG A 165 15.15 -3.67 17.60
N ASN A 166 15.49 -4.94 17.67
CA ASN A 166 16.89 -5.39 17.62
C ASN A 166 17.34 -5.84 16.22
N PHE A 167 16.44 -6.06 15.26
CA PHE A 167 16.74 -6.51 13.86
C PHE A 167 17.74 -7.67 13.82
N GLY A 168 17.57 -8.67 14.69
CA GLY A 168 18.48 -9.81 14.80
C GLY A 168 19.81 -9.53 15.46
N LYS A 169 20.02 -8.34 16.03
CA LYS A 169 21.20 -8.00 16.87
C LYS A 169 20.86 -8.17 18.35
N ILE A 170 21.80 -8.69 19.12
CA ILE A 170 21.70 -8.83 20.58
C ILE A 170 21.85 -7.46 21.24
#